data_e4544305f0eaed533182741990a7ccd2
#
_entry.id   e4544305f0eaed533182741990a7ccd2
#
_cell.length_a   1.000
_cell.length_b   1.000
_cell.length_c   1.000
_cell.angle_alpha   90.00
_cell.angle_beta   90.00
_cell.angle_gamma   90.00
#
_symmetry.space_group_name_H-M   'P 1'
#
loop_
_entity.id
_entity.type
_entity.pdbx_description
1 polymer ?
#
loop_
_entity_poly.entity_id
_entity_poly.type
_entity_poly.pdbx_seq_one_letter_code
_entity_poly.pdbx_strand_id
1 'polypeptide(L)'
;MDKGAVSPLMLKAHNDAMREGYILQVEDSADDAALTRHALRRANISNRVELLKDGVEALDFVCRRGKYSDRDAGDLPAFVLLDLKLPKVDGFEVLKNLRENERTASVPVVIFTSSREEKDLRKAYELKANSYVRKPVDFDRFTEVIRQIGSYWLSLNETPYEGRK
;
A
#
# COMPACT_ATOMS: atom_id res chain seq x y z
N MET A 1 -9.90 -30.23 18.90
CA MET A 1 -9.22 -29.84 17.67
C MET A 1 -8.26 -28.72 18.00
N ASP A 2 -7.02 -29.08 18.08
CA ASP A 2 -5.94 -28.13 18.39
C ASP A 2 -5.77 -27.23 17.17
N LYS A 3 -6.14 -25.95 17.32
CA LYS A 3 -5.80 -24.94 16.33
C LYS A 3 -4.31 -24.68 16.50
N GLY A 4 -3.51 -25.34 15.67
CA GLY A 4 -2.08 -25.29 15.72
C GLY A 4 -1.53 -23.89 15.91
N ALA A 5 -1.05 -23.62 17.12
CA ALA A 5 -0.33 -22.40 17.41
C ALA A 5 0.93 -22.38 16.55
N VAL A 6 1.08 -21.36 15.72
CA VAL A 6 2.30 -21.15 14.93
C VAL A 6 3.46 -20.95 15.89
N SER A 7 4.53 -21.73 15.76
CA SER A 7 5.67 -21.65 16.66
C SER A 7 6.37 -20.28 16.56
N PRO A 8 6.97 -19.78 17.64
CA PRO A 8 7.75 -18.54 17.60
C PRO A 8 8.87 -18.54 16.55
N LEU A 9 9.44 -19.70 16.25
CA LEU A 9 10.44 -19.87 15.19
C LEU A 9 9.84 -19.69 13.80
N MET A 10 8.62 -20.17 13.56
CA MET A 10 7.91 -19.95 12.28
C MET A 10 7.50 -18.49 12.11
N LEU A 11 7.06 -17.82 13.19
CA LEU A 11 6.76 -16.39 13.18
C LEU A 11 8.03 -15.57 12.89
N LYS A 12 9.16 -15.94 13.46
CA LYS A 12 10.45 -15.29 13.21
C LYS A 12 10.91 -15.51 11.77
N ALA A 13 10.84 -16.74 11.27
CA ALA A 13 11.19 -17.06 9.89
C ALA A 13 10.28 -16.32 8.88
N HIS A 14 9.00 -16.17 9.21
CA HIS A 14 8.07 -15.41 8.37
C HIS A 14 8.41 -13.92 8.37
N ASN A 15 8.79 -13.36 9.52
CA ASN A 15 9.21 -11.98 9.64
C ASN A 15 10.56 -11.71 8.93
N ASP A 16 11.50 -12.66 9.02
CA ASP A 16 12.80 -12.57 8.34
C ASP A 16 12.67 -12.70 6.80
N ALA A 17 11.56 -13.27 6.32
CA ALA A 17 11.26 -13.39 4.89
C ALA A 17 10.53 -12.17 4.31
N MET A 18 10.05 -11.24 5.15
CA MET A 18 9.43 -10.01 4.70
C MET A 18 10.48 -9.00 4.27
N ARG A 19 10.23 -8.38 3.14
CA ARG A 19 11.14 -7.37 2.58
C ARG A 19 11.21 -6.15 3.48
N GLU A 20 12.41 -5.61 3.57
CA GLU A 20 12.59 -4.26 4.07
C GLU A 20 11.96 -3.27 3.09
N GLY A 21 11.47 -2.18 3.62
CA GLY A 21 10.81 -1.15 2.85
C GLY A 21 9.57 -0.66 3.57
N TYR A 22 9.08 0.48 3.16
CA TYR A 22 7.90 1.06 3.75
C TYR A 22 6.67 0.85 2.86
N ILE A 23 5.50 0.93 3.48
CA ILE A 23 4.22 0.94 2.80
C ILE A 23 3.81 2.40 2.65
N LEU A 24 3.53 2.84 1.45
CA LEU A 24 2.94 4.16 1.21
C LEU A 24 1.42 4.01 1.20
N GLN A 25 0.76 4.56 2.21
CA GLN A 25 -0.69 4.57 2.29
C GLN A 25 -1.23 5.95 1.97
N VAL A 26 -2.11 6.04 0.97
CA VAL A 26 -2.81 7.27 0.61
C VAL A 26 -4.29 7.10 0.96
N GLU A 27 -4.71 7.75 2.05
CA GLU A 27 -6.01 7.55 2.69
C GLU A 27 -6.40 8.79 3.48
N ASP A 28 -7.56 9.37 3.21
CA ASP A 28 -8.08 10.52 3.94
C ASP A 28 -8.93 10.16 5.16
N SER A 29 -9.47 8.95 5.21
CA SER A 29 -10.21 8.45 6.37
C SER A 29 -9.26 8.07 7.51
N ALA A 30 -9.29 8.83 8.60
CA ALA A 30 -8.49 8.54 9.79
C ALA A 30 -8.85 7.17 10.39
N ASP A 31 -10.11 6.77 10.34
CA ASP A 31 -10.59 5.49 10.83
C ASP A 31 -10.04 4.32 10.01
N ASP A 32 -10.10 4.42 8.68
CA ASP A 32 -9.58 3.39 7.78
C ASP A 32 -8.04 3.31 7.89
N ALA A 33 -7.36 4.43 8.02
CA ALA A 33 -5.91 4.45 8.24
C ALA A 33 -5.51 3.78 9.55
N ALA A 34 -6.24 4.06 10.64
CA ALA A 34 -6.00 3.44 11.94
C ALA A 34 -6.29 1.93 11.91
N LEU A 35 -7.37 1.52 11.25
CA LEU A 35 -7.75 0.13 11.09
C LEU A 35 -6.72 -0.65 10.26
N THR A 36 -6.21 -0.06 9.20
CA THR A 36 -5.12 -0.64 8.39
C THR A 36 -3.87 -0.87 9.23
N ARG A 37 -3.46 0.13 10.00
CA ARG A 37 -2.30 0.03 10.89
C ARG A 37 -2.49 -1.08 11.95
N HIS A 38 -3.66 -1.16 12.53
CA HIS A 38 -4.01 -2.20 13.50
C HIS A 38 -3.92 -3.59 12.86
N ALA A 39 -4.49 -3.76 11.67
CA ALA A 39 -4.46 -5.02 10.92
C ALA A 39 -3.03 -5.47 10.59
N LEU A 40 -2.17 -4.54 10.16
CA LEU A 40 -0.76 -4.83 9.89
C LEU A 40 -0.02 -5.30 11.15
N ARG A 41 -0.25 -4.64 12.28
CA ARG A 41 0.35 -5.05 13.57
C ARG A 41 -0.10 -6.46 13.98
N ARG A 42 -1.37 -6.77 13.83
CA ARG A 42 -1.90 -8.10 14.13
C ARG A 42 -1.35 -9.19 13.22
N ALA A 43 -0.95 -8.82 12.02
CA ALA A 43 -0.29 -9.72 11.07
C ALA A 43 1.24 -9.82 11.29
N ASN A 44 1.76 -9.20 12.34
CA ASN A 44 3.21 -9.09 12.62
C ASN A 44 4.00 -8.40 11.49
N ILE A 45 3.36 -7.49 10.79
CA ILE A 45 3.99 -6.64 9.77
C ILE A 45 4.45 -5.37 10.45
N SER A 46 5.76 -5.23 10.65
CA SER A 46 6.40 -4.11 11.34
C SER A 46 6.96 -3.05 10.40
N ASN A 47 6.78 -3.20 9.11
CA ASN A 47 7.22 -2.22 8.13
C ASN A 47 6.65 -0.84 8.42
N ARG A 48 7.46 0.20 8.21
CA ARG A 48 7.01 1.59 8.34
C ARG A 48 5.86 1.87 7.38
N VAL A 49 4.84 2.55 7.86
CA VAL A 49 3.74 3.06 7.03
C VAL A 49 3.86 4.57 6.93
N GLU A 50 4.04 5.07 5.74
CA GLU A 50 3.97 6.50 5.44
C GLU A 50 2.54 6.81 5.02
N LEU A 51 1.82 7.57 5.84
CA LEU A 51 0.44 7.94 5.59
C LEU A 51 0.36 9.34 4.96
N LEU A 52 -0.23 9.42 3.79
CA LEU A 52 -0.58 10.66 3.10
C LEU A 52 -2.10 10.81 3.07
N LYS A 53 -2.60 11.97 3.43
CA LYS A 53 -4.03 12.17 3.75
C LYS A 53 -4.85 12.74 2.61
N ASP A 54 -4.22 13.22 1.56
CA ASP A 54 -4.89 13.75 0.38
C ASP A 54 -4.05 13.59 -0.89
N GLY A 55 -4.67 13.82 -2.03
CA GLY A 55 -4.02 13.62 -3.32
C GLY A 55 -2.92 14.66 -3.62
N VAL A 56 -3.02 15.87 -3.11
CA VAL A 56 -1.98 16.91 -3.28
C VAL A 56 -0.73 16.51 -2.51
N GLU A 57 -0.87 16.06 -1.28
CA GLU A 57 0.24 15.55 -0.47
C GLU A 57 0.89 14.33 -1.14
N ALA A 58 0.08 13.44 -1.70
CA ALA A 58 0.58 12.28 -2.44
C ALA A 58 1.40 12.68 -3.66
N LEU A 59 0.94 13.65 -4.44
CA LEU A 59 1.70 14.16 -5.59
C LEU A 59 3.00 14.84 -5.17
N ASP A 60 2.98 15.63 -4.12
CA ASP A 60 4.18 16.27 -3.58
C ASP A 60 5.21 15.24 -3.11
N PHE A 61 4.74 14.17 -2.49
CA PHE A 61 5.59 13.07 -2.07
C PHE A 61 6.22 12.35 -3.28
N VAL A 62 5.42 11.97 -4.25
CA VAL A 62 5.87 11.26 -5.46
C VAL A 62 6.84 12.11 -6.29
N CYS A 63 6.51 13.37 -6.47
CA CYS A 63 7.30 14.32 -7.26
C CYS A 63 8.43 14.99 -6.48
N ARG A 64 8.59 14.67 -5.19
CA ARG A 64 9.60 15.24 -4.30
C ARG A 64 9.54 16.77 -4.25
N ARG A 65 8.35 17.30 -3.98
CA ARG A 65 8.10 18.74 -3.88
C ARG A 65 7.80 19.15 -2.45
N GLY A 66 7.92 20.46 -2.18
CA GLY A 66 7.61 21.04 -0.87
C GLY A 66 8.40 20.37 0.25
N LYS A 67 7.74 19.95 1.30
CA LYS A 67 8.36 19.30 2.47
C LYS A 67 9.04 17.95 2.14
N TYR A 68 8.79 17.40 0.95
CA TYR A 68 9.37 16.15 0.49
C TYR A 68 10.53 16.31 -0.49
N SER A 69 10.98 17.55 -0.72
CA SER A 69 12.03 17.84 -1.70
C SER A 69 13.38 17.20 -1.37
N ASP A 70 13.67 16.99 -0.09
CA ASP A 70 14.93 16.41 0.39
C ASP A 70 14.92 14.88 0.45
N ARG A 71 13.81 14.24 0.09
CA ARG A 71 13.76 12.77 0.05
C ARG A 71 14.73 12.21 -0.97
N ASP A 72 15.38 11.10 -0.62
CA ASP A 72 16.23 10.37 -1.55
C ASP A 72 15.39 9.85 -2.74
N ALA A 73 15.92 10.03 -3.95
CA ALA A 73 15.28 9.55 -5.17
C ALA A 73 15.15 8.02 -5.23
N GLY A 74 16.04 7.31 -4.54
CA GLY A 74 16.02 5.86 -4.42
C GLY A 74 15.13 5.31 -3.32
N ASP A 75 14.55 6.18 -2.49
CA ASP A 75 13.65 5.79 -1.39
C ASP A 75 12.25 5.50 -1.94
N LEU A 76 12.05 4.28 -2.43
CA LEU A 76 10.80 3.80 -3.00
C LEU A 76 10.04 2.91 -2.01
N PRO A 77 8.70 3.00 -1.96
CA PRO A 77 7.92 2.10 -1.13
C PRO A 77 7.96 0.66 -1.68
N ALA A 78 7.77 -0.31 -0.80
CA ALA A 78 7.58 -1.69 -1.22
C ALA A 78 6.30 -1.85 -2.06
N PHE A 79 5.25 -1.15 -1.68
CA PHE A 79 4.03 -0.99 -2.46
C PHE A 79 3.24 0.23 -1.98
N VAL A 80 2.30 0.67 -2.80
CA VAL A 80 1.37 1.75 -2.50
C VAL A 80 -0.01 1.18 -2.26
N LEU A 81 -0.64 1.54 -1.16
CA LEU A 81 -2.04 1.27 -0.86
C LEU A 81 -2.82 2.56 -1.08
N LEU A 82 -3.61 2.62 -2.12
CA LEU A 82 -4.19 3.86 -2.64
C LEU A 82 -5.72 3.82 -2.66
N ASP A 83 -6.37 4.75 -1.96
CA ASP A 83 -7.80 4.99 -2.13
C ASP A 83 -8.06 5.88 -3.36
N LEU A 84 -9.18 5.66 -4.03
CA LEU A 84 -9.59 6.45 -5.19
C LEU A 84 -10.26 7.77 -4.80
N LYS A 85 -11.06 7.76 -3.74
CA LYS A 85 -11.86 8.92 -3.30
C LYS A 85 -11.08 9.75 -2.30
N LEU A 86 -10.20 10.58 -2.82
CA LEU A 86 -9.40 11.51 -2.03
C LEU A 86 -9.88 12.94 -2.23
N PRO A 87 -9.75 13.81 -1.21
CA PRO A 87 -10.00 15.23 -1.39
C PRO A 87 -8.93 15.90 -2.25
N LYS A 88 -9.28 17.03 -2.85
CA LYS A 88 -8.43 17.89 -3.70
C LYS A 88 -8.05 17.23 -5.03
N VAL A 89 -7.21 16.21 -5.01
CA VAL A 89 -6.80 15.42 -6.17
C VAL A 89 -7.17 13.97 -5.92
N ASP A 90 -7.91 13.34 -6.82
CA ASP A 90 -8.36 11.97 -6.63
C ASP A 90 -7.25 10.92 -6.82
N GLY A 91 -7.55 9.68 -6.43
CA GLY A 91 -6.58 8.58 -6.51
C GLY A 91 -6.19 8.20 -7.93
N PHE A 92 -7.03 8.42 -8.93
CA PHE A 92 -6.69 8.18 -10.33
C PHE A 92 -5.57 9.10 -10.80
N GLU A 93 -5.61 10.35 -10.42
CA GLU A 93 -4.56 11.31 -10.74
C GLU A 93 -3.24 10.95 -10.04
N VAL A 94 -3.31 10.48 -8.80
CA VAL A 94 -2.14 9.97 -8.08
C VAL A 94 -1.55 8.75 -8.80
N LEU A 95 -2.38 7.80 -9.20
CA LEU A 95 -1.95 6.60 -9.94
C LEU A 95 -1.29 6.98 -11.28
N LYS A 96 -1.91 7.88 -12.03
CA LYS A 96 -1.38 8.37 -13.28
C LYS A 96 0.02 8.97 -13.09
N ASN A 97 0.20 9.82 -12.10
CA ASN A 97 1.49 10.43 -11.80
C ASN A 97 2.55 9.41 -11.39
N LEU A 98 2.17 8.40 -10.59
CA LEU A 98 3.07 7.29 -10.26
C LEU A 98 3.57 6.58 -11.51
N ARG A 99 2.72 6.34 -12.49
CA ARG A 99 3.08 5.64 -13.73
C ARG A 99 3.87 6.48 -14.73
N GLU A 100 3.63 7.77 -14.77
CA GLU A 100 4.34 8.70 -15.65
C GLU A 100 5.74 9.09 -15.12
N ASN A 101 5.98 8.93 -13.84
CA ASN A 101 7.29 9.19 -13.25
C ASN A 101 8.18 7.95 -13.36
N GLU A 102 9.29 8.04 -14.07
CA GLU A 102 10.21 6.92 -14.33
C GLU A 102 10.68 6.21 -13.06
N ARG A 103 10.85 6.94 -11.96
CA ARG A 103 11.31 6.38 -10.69
C ARG A 103 10.25 5.50 -10.01
N THR A 104 8.99 5.86 -10.17
CA THR A 104 7.87 5.18 -9.51
C THR A 104 7.04 4.30 -10.44
N ALA A 105 7.35 4.29 -11.73
CA ALA A 105 6.57 3.60 -12.75
C ALA A 105 6.42 2.10 -12.48
N SER A 106 7.38 1.47 -11.84
CA SER A 106 7.37 0.03 -11.52
C SER A 106 6.94 -0.29 -10.09
N VAL A 107 6.65 0.72 -9.27
CA VAL A 107 6.19 0.51 -7.89
C VAL A 107 4.81 -0.16 -7.92
N PRO A 108 4.61 -1.28 -7.20
CA PRO A 108 3.31 -1.89 -7.10
C PRO A 108 2.28 -0.95 -6.48
N VAL A 109 1.12 -0.83 -7.13
CA VAL A 109 0.00 -0.02 -6.62
C VAL A 109 -1.21 -0.92 -6.46
N VAL A 110 -1.67 -1.01 -5.22
CA VAL A 110 -2.89 -1.71 -4.82
C VAL A 110 -3.96 -0.66 -4.55
N ILE A 111 -5.00 -0.65 -5.36
CA ILE A 111 -6.17 0.19 -5.09
C ILE A 111 -6.96 -0.45 -3.95
N PHE A 112 -7.23 0.33 -2.92
CA PHE A 112 -8.00 -0.11 -1.76
C PHE A 112 -9.09 0.93 -1.47
N THR A 113 -10.31 0.65 -1.92
CA THR A 113 -11.38 1.63 -1.99
C THR A 113 -12.74 1.03 -1.65
N SER A 114 -13.63 1.86 -1.13
CA SER A 114 -15.04 1.48 -0.93
C SER A 114 -15.87 1.56 -2.22
N SER A 115 -15.33 2.08 -3.31
CA SER A 115 -16.05 2.15 -4.58
C SER A 115 -16.41 0.77 -5.11
N ARG A 116 -17.68 0.62 -5.48
CA ARG A 116 -18.24 -0.58 -6.12
C ARG A 116 -18.57 -0.36 -7.60
N GLU A 117 -18.21 0.80 -8.12
CA GLU A 117 -18.50 1.17 -9.51
C GLU A 117 -17.55 0.45 -10.47
N GLU A 118 -18.13 -0.23 -11.45
CA GLU A 118 -17.37 -0.97 -12.45
C GLU A 118 -16.49 -0.07 -13.32
N LYS A 119 -16.94 1.16 -13.58
CA LYS A 119 -16.14 2.17 -14.28
C LYS A 119 -14.84 2.52 -13.55
N ASP A 120 -14.85 2.57 -12.21
CA ASP A 120 -13.67 2.84 -11.41
C ASP A 120 -12.68 1.68 -11.48
N LEU A 121 -13.18 0.46 -11.42
CA LEU A 121 -12.37 -0.75 -11.59
C LEU A 121 -11.65 -0.75 -12.96
N ARG A 122 -12.40 -0.49 -14.03
CA ARG A 122 -11.82 -0.45 -15.38
C ARG A 122 -10.77 0.65 -15.52
N LYS A 123 -11.09 1.84 -15.07
CA LYS A 123 -10.17 2.99 -15.13
C LYS A 123 -8.89 2.74 -14.36
N ALA A 124 -8.97 2.11 -13.18
CA ALA A 124 -7.80 1.76 -12.40
C ALA A 124 -6.85 0.83 -13.18
N TYR A 125 -7.38 -0.20 -13.83
CA TYR A 125 -6.55 -1.12 -14.64
C TYR A 125 -6.04 -0.47 -15.93
N GLU A 126 -6.81 0.38 -16.57
CA GLU A 126 -6.34 1.19 -17.71
C GLU A 126 -5.16 2.07 -17.33
N LEU A 127 -5.15 2.62 -16.12
CA LEU A 127 -4.05 3.40 -15.55
C LEU A 127 -2.95 2.52 -14.92
N LYS A 128 -2.99 1.20 -15.15
CA LYS A 128 -1.98 0.23 -14.74
C LYS A 128 -1.85 0.04 -13.23
N ALA A 129 -2.95 0.01 -12.51
CA ALA A 129 -2.97 -0.53 -11.16
C ALA A 129 -2.58 -2.03 -11.19
N ASN A 130 -1.87 -2.49 -10.17
CA ASN A 130 -1.49 -3.90 -10.04
C ASN A 130 -2.62 -4.75 -9.49
N SER A 131 -3.41 -4.19 -8.58
CA SER A 131 -4.59 -4.86 -8.06
C SER A 131 -5.65 -3.86 -7.59
N TYR A 132 -6.88 -4.33 -7.48
CA TYR A 132 -8.03 -3.55 -7.04
C TYR A 132 -8.79 -4.33 -5.98
N VAL A 133 -8.84 -3.80 -4.78
CA VAL A 133 -9.49 -4.44 -3.64
C VAL A 133 -10.55 -3.50 -3.06
N ARG A 134 -11.78 -4.00 -2.93
CA ARG A 134 -12.86 -3.28 -2.28
C ARG A 134 -12.72 -3.38 -0.78
N LYS A 135 -12.81 -2.24 -0.09
CA LYS A 135 -12.78 -2.20 1.37
C LYS A 135 -13.96 -2.98 1.94
N PRO A 136 -13.73 -4.02 2.75
CA PRO A 136 -14.81 -4.68 3.47
C PRO A 136 -15.44 -3.75 4.50
N VAL A 137 -16.73 -3.88 4.73
CA VAL A 137 -17.46 -3.16 5.78
C VAL A 137 -17.24 -3.82 7.14
N ASP A 138 -17.15 -5.14 7.15
CA ASP A 138 -16.90 -5.94 8.35
C ASP A 138 -15.46 -5.79 8.84
N PHE A 139 -15.28 -5.57 10.13
CA PHE A 139 -13.98 -5.34 10.75
C PHE A 139 -13.03 -6.54 10.60
N ASP A 140 -13.49 -7.76 10.88
CA ASP A 140 -12.65 -8.95 10.81
C ASP A 140 -12.23 -9.23 9.37
N ARG A 141 -13.14 -9.02 8.43
CA ARG A 141 -12.86 -9.16 7.00
C ARG A 141 -11.86 -8.11 6.51
N PHE A 142 -12.00 -6.88 6.95
CA PHE A 142 -11.06 -5.81 6.63
C PHE A 142 -9.64 -6.17 7.10
N THR A 143 -9.54 -6.61 8.34
CA THR A 143 -8.26 -7.04 8.95
C THR A 143 -7.62 -8.18 8.15
N GLU A 144 -8.41 -9.19 7.77
CA GLU A 144 -7.92 -10.33 6.97
C GLU A 144 -7.45 -9.92 5.58
N VAL A 145 -8.18 -9.03 4.92
CA VAL A 145 -7.80 -8.51 3.60
C VAL A 145 -6.48 -7.74 3.67
N ILE A 146 -6.30 -6.88 4.65
CA ILE A 146 -5.03 -6.16 4.85
C ILE A 146 -3.88 -7.13 5.13
N ARG A 147 -4.12 -8.17 5.92
CA ARG A 147 -3.12 -9.21 6.17
C ARG A 147 -2.67 -9.88 4.87
N GLN A 148 -3.61 -10.24 4.01
CA GLN A 148 -3.31 -10.87 2.72
C GLN A 148 -2.55 -9.92 1.78
N ILE A 149 -2.96 -8.67 1.69
CA ILE A 149 -2.28 -7.65 0.89
C ILE A 149 -0.83 -7.48 1.38
N GLY A 150 -0.64 -7.27 2.66
CA GLY A 150 0.68 -7.09 3.26
C GLY A 150 1.58 -8.29 3.04
N SER A 151 1.09 -9.49 3.31
CA SER A 151 1.84 -10.73 3.11
C SER A 151 2.27 -10.92 1.66
N TYR A 152 1.37 -10.71 0.70
CA TYR A 152 1.70 -10.90 -0.71
C TYR A 152 2.75 -9.88 -1.19
N TRP A 153 2.51 -8.60 -0.97
CA TRP A 153 3.37 -7.53 -1.52
C TRP A 153 4.70 -7.38 -0.79
N LEU A 154 4.80 -7.85 0.45
CA LEU A 154 6.03 -7.78 1.25
C LEU A 154 6.85 -9.08 1.25
N SER A 155 6.26 -10.23 0.91
CA SER A 155 6.98 -11.51 0.98
C SER A 155 7.03 -12.29 -0.32
N LEU A 156 5.98 -12.26 -1.13
CA LEU A 156 5.89 -13.07 -2.36
C LEU A 156 6.21 -12.27 -3.62
N ASN A 157 5.70 -11.05 -3.73
CA ASN A 157 5.94 -10.23 -4.90
C ASN A 157 7.41 -9.77 -4.97
N GLU A 158 8.00 -9.80 -6.13
CA GLU A 158 9.36 -9.28 -6.39
C GLU A 158 9.28 -7.95 -7.15
N THR A 159 10.14 -7.01 -6.80
CA THR A 159 10.22 -5.70 -7.46
C THR A 159 11.58 -5.50 -8.14
N PRO A 160 11.63 -4.78 -9.28
CA PRO A 160 12.87 -4.65 -10.04
C PRO A 160 13.91 -3.71 -9.40
N TYR A 161 13.56 -3.02 -8.33
CA TYR A 161 14.45 -2.11 -7.62
C TYR A 161 14.95 -2.66 -6.27
N GLU A 162 14.53 -3.84 -5.85
CA GLU A 162 15.06 -4.52 -4.66
C GLU A 162 16.39 -5.18 -4.99
N GLY A 163 17.37 -4.95 -4.13
CA GLY A 163 18.71 -5.55 -4.27
C GLY A 163 19.77 -4.64 -4.90
N ARG A 164 19.47 -3.41 -5.22
CA ARG A 164 20.51 -2.41 -5.49
C ARG A 164 21.07 -1.90 -4.15
N LYS A 165 21.93 -2.70 -3.55
CA LYS A 165 22.85 -2.22 -2.51
C LYS A 165 24.05 -1.57 -3.16
#